data_2250ccca54a8ccf22a4eecd23f268100
#
_entry.id   2250ccca54a8ccf22a4eecd23f268100
#
_cell.length_a   1.000
_cell.length_b   1.000
_cell.length_c   1.000
_cell.angle_alpha   90.00
_cell.angle_beta   90.00
_cell.angle_gamma   90.00
#
_symmetry.space_group_name_H-M   'P 1'
#
loop_
_entity.id
_entity.type
_entity.pdbx_description
1 polymer ?
#
loop_
_entity_poly.entity_id
_entity_poly.type
_entity_poly.pdbx_seq_one_letter_code
_entity_poly.pdbx_strand_id
1 'polypeptide(L)'
;GGGGGVLWNYQKKIKHFLREYQPEQHWHIDPKKAYDTFFCLNKHFKVPVNYFWDKFLPQTNQTSSDYQKEWLEVRGHRDAKHQAYIKDMVWCDFKAFDGILSRLRPNTQLQLGNSSTVRYVQLFDIDKSLKVFCNRGTSGIDGSTSTAVGAAVGSQLPTTLITGDLSFFYDSNGL
;
A
#
# COMPACT_ATOMS: atom_id res chain seq x y z
N GLY A 1 -8.65 -12.05 -2.74
CA GLY A 1 -7.36 -12.29 -2.49
C GLY A 1 -6.31 -11.76 -3.44
N GLY A 2 -5.79 -10.62 -3.40
CA GLY A 2 -4.74 -10.12 -4.29
C GLY A 2 -3.53 -9.61 -3.54
N GLY A 3 -2.86 -10.46 -2.76
CA GLY A 3 -1.62 -10.11 -2.07
C GLY A 3 -0.37 -9.97 -2.94
N GLY A 4 -0.46 -10.13 -4.25
CA GLY A 4 0.69 -10.10 -5.16
C GLY A 4 1.15 -8.71 -5.62
N GLY A 5 0.34 -7.67 -5.43
CA GLY A 5 0.64 -6.35 -6.00
C GLY A 5 1.55 -5.45 -5.16
N VAL A 6 1.72 -5.72 -3.88
CA VAL A 6 2.44 -4.82 -2.96
C VAL A 6 3.96 -4.88 -3.16
N LEU A 7 4.49 -5.98 -3.66
CA LEU A 7 5.95 -6.20 -3.77
C LEU A 7 6.62 -5.48 -4.95
N TRP A 8 5.88 -5.04 -5.95
CA TRP A 8 6.46 -4.42 -7.16
C TRP A 8 6.92 -2.98 -6.97
N ASN A 9 6.45 -2.31 -5.93
CA ASN A 9 6.78 -0.91 -5.63
C ASN A 9 7.76 -0.74 -4.47
N TYR A 10 8.63 -1.69 -4.26
CA TYR A 10 9.79 -1.37 -3.44
C TYR A 10 10.48 -0.15 -4.05
N GLN A 11 10.39 0.94 -3.32
CA GLN A 11 11.06 2.16 -3.70
C GLN A 11 12.50 1.81 -4.10
N LYS A 12 13.01 2.42 -5.14
CA LYS A 12 14.38 2.17 -5.63
C LYS A 12 15.41 2.12 -4.49
N LYS A 13 15.22 2.95 -3.45
CA LYS A 13 16.06 3.00 -2.25
C LYS A 13 16.11 1.67 -1.48
N ILE A 14 14.98 0.99 -1.27
CA ILE A 14 14.95 -0.30 -0.55
C ILE A 14 15.63 -1.39 -1.38
N LYS A 15 15.40 -1.40 -2.69
CA LYS A 15 16.11 -2.35 -3.58
C LYS A 15 17.63 -2.14 -3.54
N HIS A 16 18.08 -0.89 -3.61
CA HIS A 16 19.50 -0.58 -3.49
C HIS A 16 20.06 -1.04 -2.15
N PHE A 17 19.41 -0.68 -1.06
CA PHE A 17 19.83 -1.06 0.28
C PHE A 17 19.96 -2.58 0.44
N LEU A 18 18.92 -3.36 0.04
CA LEU A 18 18.95 -4.82 0.18
C LEU A 18 19.87 -5.52 -0.81
N ARG A 19 20.29 -4.86 -1.89
CA ARG A 19 21.32 -5.36 -2.80
C ARG A 19 22.74 -5.07 -2.31
N GLU A 20 22.92 -3.96 -1.62
CA GLU A 20 24.20 -3.57 -1.01
C GLU A 20 24.44 -4.31 0.31
N TYR A 21 23.39 -4.39 1.15
CA TYR A 21 23.42 -5.06 2.45
C TYR A 21 22.55 -6.32 2.37
N GLN A 22 23.07 -7.33 1.69
CA GLN A 22 22.33 -8.56 1.45
C GLN A 22 22.09 -9.32 2.75
N PRO A 23 20.83 -9.74 3.03
CA PRO A 23 20.54 -10.61 4.16
C PRO A 23 21.13 -12.00 3.94
N GLU A 24 21.56 -12.65 5.02
CA GLU A 24 22.05 -14.03 4.98
C GLU A 24 20.97 -15.02 4.52
N GLN A 25 19.69 -14.70 4.79
CA GLN A 25 18.55 -15.52 4.43
C GLN A 25 17.52 -14.70 3.66
N HIS A 26 17.31 -15.03 2.41
CA HIS A 26 16.25 -14.49 1.58
C HIS A 26 15.37 -15.63 1.08
N TRP A 27 14.19 -15.74 1.63
CA TRP A 27 13.20 -16.76 1.28
C TRP A 27 12.07 -16.15 0.46
N HIS A 28 11.66 -16.85 -0.58
CA HIS A 28 10.50 -16.50 -1.38
C HIS A 28 9.43 -17.57 -1.22
N ILE A 29 8.22 -17.15 -0.93
CA ILE A 29 7.06 -18.04 -0.75
C ILE A 29 6.05 -17.69 -1.82
N ASP A 30 5.93 -18.56 -2.81
CA ASP A 30 4.99 -18.41 -3.92
C ASP A 30 4.82 -19.79 -4.62
N PRO A 31 3.57 -20.20 -4.97
CA PRO A 31 3.34 -21.52 -5.58
C PRO A 31 3.90 -21.66 -6.99
N LYS A 32 4.17 -20.56 -7.69
CA LYS A 32 4.55 -20.58 -9.11
C LYS A 32 6.05 -20.37 -9.31
N LYS A 33 6.54 -19.16 -8.99
CA LYS A 33 7.95 -18.82 -9.24
C LYS A 33 8.49 -17.77 -8.26
N ALA A 34 9.79 -17.79 -8.08
CA ALA A 34 10.52 -16.81 -7.29
C ALA A 34 11.33 -15.89 -8.19
N TYR A 35 11.42 -14.62 -7.79
CA TYR A 35 12.30 -13.63 -8.41
C TYR A 35 13.41 -13.27 -7.44
N ASP A 36 14.65 -13.38 -7.88
CA ASP A 36 15.80 -12.94 -7.10
C ASP A 36 16.02 -11.43 -7.24
N THR A 37 15.09 -10.67 -6.67
CA THR A 37 15.09 -9.20 -6.76
C THR A 37 16.30 -8.54 -6.08
N PHE A 38 16.86 -9.19 -5.07
CA PHE A 38 17.95 -8.66 -4.24
C PHE A 38 19.28 -9.38 -4.45
N PHE A 39 19.36 -10.32 -5.39
CA PHE A 39 20.55 -11.10 -5.74
C PHE A 39 21.11 -11.95 -4.58
N CYS A 40 20.22 -12.39 -3.70
CA CYS A 40 20.57 -13.20 -2.53
C CYS A 40 19.50 -14.25 -2.18
N LEU A 41 18.64 -14.59 -3.15
CA LEU A 41 17.61 -15.60 -2.95
C LEU A 41 18.25 -16.98 -2.72
N ASN A 42 18.05 -17.54 -1.54
CA ASN A 42 18.60 -18.84 -1.19
C ASN A 42 17.55 -19.93 -1.01
N LYS A 43 16.26 -19.58 -0.92
CA LYS A 43 15.20 -20.58 -0.81
C LYS A 43 13.88 -20.14 -1.43
N HIS A 44 13.28 -21.05 -2.20
CA HIS A 44 11.95 -20.90 -2.75
C HIS A 44 11.02 -21.97 -2.19
N PHE A 45 10.00 -21.56 -1.44
CA PHE A 45 8.93 -22.44 -0.97
C PHE A 45 7.76 -22.37 -1.95
N LYS A 46 7.59 -23.43 -2.75
CA LYS A 46 6.54 -23.53 -3.78
C LYS A 46 5.19 -23.91 -3.18
N VAL A 47 4.69 -23.10 -2.29
CA VAL A 47 3.41 -23.30 -1.59
C VAL A 47 2.65 -21.97 -1.45
N PRO A 48 1.32 -22.00 -1.24
CA PRO A 48 0.56 -20.80 -0.89
C PRO A 48 1.08 -20.18 0.42
N VAL A 49 1.06 -18.85 0.50
CA VAL A 49 1.60 -18.10 1.65
C VAL A 49 0.93 -18.52 2.97
N ASN A 50 -0.40 -18.65 2.99
CA ASN A 50 -1.12 -19.07 4.20
C ASN A 50 -0.71 -20.48 4.64
N TYR A 51 -0.61 -21.43 3.70
CA TYR A 51 -0.15 -22.79 4.01
C TYR A 51 1.26 -22.80 4.62
N PHE A 52 2.16 -21.96 4.08
CA PHE A 52 3.51 -21.84 4.63
C PHE A 52 3.46 -21.39 6.10
N TRP A 53 2.71 -20.33 6.40
CA TRP A 53 2.64 -19.80 7.75
C TRP A 53 1.94 -20.75 8.73
N ASP A 54 0.89 -21.44 8.29
CA ASP A 54 0.19 -22.44 9.11
C ASP A 54 1.12 -23.59 9.54
N LYS A 55 2.10 -23.93 8.71
CA LYS A 55 3.09 -24.98 9.00
C LYS A 55 4.34 -24.46 9.70
N PHE A 56 4.76 -23.26 9.38
CA PHE A 56 6.02 -22.71 9.90
C PHE A 56 5.88 -22.14 11.32
N LEU A 57 4.83 -21.35 11.58
CA LEU A 57 4.68 -20.70 12.88
C LEU A 57 4.65 -21.65 14.08
N PRO A 58 3.96 -22.80 14.03
CA PRO A 58 3.97 -23.74 15.16
C PRO A 58 5.36 -24.36 15.46
N GLN A 59 6.30 -24.25 14.50
CA GLN A 59 7.66 -24.78 14.64
C GLN A 59 8.66 -23.70 15.09
N THR A 60 8.21 -22.46 15.26
CA THR A 60 9.06 -21.36 15.72
C THR A 60 9.01 -21.23 17.24
N ASN A 61 10.15 -20.92 17.83
CA ASN A 61 10.21 -20.57 19.25
C ASN A 61 9.93 -19.07 19.42
N GLN A 62 9.26 -18.72 20.49
CA GLN A 62 9.09 -17.32 20.85
C GLN A 62 10.46 -16.72 21.18
N THR A 63 10.81 -15.68 20.48
CA THR A 63 12.06 -14.94 20.70
C THR A 63 11.76 -13.63 21.41
N SER A 64 12.47 -13.34 22.48
CA SER A 64 12.45 -12.01 23.09
C SER A 64 13.18 -11.03 22.18
N SER A 65 12.54 -9.94 21.83
CA SER A 65 13.11 -8.92 20.93
C SER A 65 12.47 -7.57 21.21
N ASP A 66 13.29 -6.52 21.23
CA ASP A 66 12.83 -5.13 21.33
C ASP A 66 12.47 -4.51 19.96
N TYR A 67 12.64 -5.26 18.87
CA TYR A 67 12.42 -4.79 17.50
C TYR A 67 11.04 -4.13 17.29
N GLN A 68 9.97 -4.79 17.75
CA GLN A 68 8.62 -4.24 17.63
C GLN A 68 8.47 -2.95 18.44
N LYS A 69 8.99 -2.93 19.67
CA LYS A 69 8.93 -1.77 20.57
C LYS A 69 9.62 -0.56 19.93
N GLU A 70 10.85 -0.75 19.48
CA GLU A 70 11.63 0.31 18.81
C GLU A 70 10.91 0.89 17.58
N TRP A 71 10.34 0.02 16.73
CA TRP A 71 9.58 0.49 15.57
C TRP A 71 8.28 1.20 15.93
N LEU A 72 7.59 0.78 16.98
CA LEU A 72 6.39 1.48 17.46
C LEU A 72 6.73 2.86 18.05
N GLU A 73 7.85 2.99 18.74
CA GLU A 73 8.35 4.29 19.22
C GLU A 73 8.66 5.23 18.06
N VAL A 74 9.39 4.75 17.04
CA VAL A 74 9.67 5.51 15.81
C VAL A 74 8.37 5.92 15.12
N ARG A 75 7.41 5.01 14.99
CA ARG A 75 6.09 5.30 14.42
C ARG A 75 5.39 6.41 15.20
N GLY A 76 5.26 6.27 16.51
CA GLY A 76 4.62 7.29 17.37
C GLY A 76 5.26 8.67 17.24
N HIS A 77 6.60 8.72 17.19
CA HIS A 77 7.31 9.97 16.94
C HIS A 77 6.98 10.58 15.56
N ARG A 78 6.93 9.77 14.51
CA ARG A 78 6.59 10.21 13.15
C ARG A 78 5.14 10.70 13.05
N ASP A 79 4.22 10.00 13.67
CA ASP A 79 2.80 10.37 13.70
C ASP A 79 2.60 11.72 14.40
N ALA A 80 3.25 11.94 15.54
CA ALA A 80 3.23 13.24 16.22
C ALA A 80 3.79 14.39 15.36
N LYS A 81 4.91 14.15 14.66
CA LYS A 81 5.49 15.11 13.72
C LYS A 81 4.55 15.40 12.54
N HIS A 82 3.90 14.39 12.01
CA HIS A 82 2.95 14.50 10.91
C HIS A 82 1.76 15.38 11.31
N GLN A 83 1.16 15.13 12.48
CA GLN A 83 0.03 15.92 12.99
C GLN A 83 0.41 17.40 13.21
N ALA A 84 1.57 17.66 13.81
CA ALA A 84 2.07 19.02 13.97
C ALA A 84 2.27 19.71 12.61
N TYR A 85 2.89 19.02 11.66
CA TYR A 85 3.14 19.55 10.32
C TYR A 85 1.84 19.92 9.58
N ILE A 86 0.83 19.04 9.61
CA ILE A 86 -0.47 19.31 8.97
C ILE A 86 -1.18 20.51 9.63
N LYS A 87 -1.13 20.63 10.95
CA LYS A 87 -1.78 21.70 11.68
C LYS A 87 -1.31 23.08 11.21
N ASP A 88 0.00 23.25 11.04
CA ASP A 88 0.63 24.54 10.72
C ASP A 88 0.77 24.79 9.22
N MET A 89 0.41 23.80 8.38
CA MET A 89 0.55 23.88 6.95
C MET A 89 -0.47 24.84 6.32
N VAL A 90 0.00 25.65 5.37
CA VAL A 90 -0.87 26.44 4.48
C VAL A 90 -1.73 25.53 3.61
N TRP A 91 -2.85 26.04 3.11
CA TRP A 91 -3.72 25.27 2.24
C TRP A 91 -2.98 24.81 0.99
N CYS A 92 -3.01 23.51 0.74
CA CYS A 92 -2.41 22.84 -0.41
C CYS A 92 -3.06 21.46 -0.60
N ASP A 93 -2.72 20.77 -1.69
CA ASP A 93 -3.25 19.44 -1.98
C ASP A 93 -3.10 18.48 -0.81
N PHE A 94 -1.93 18.45 -0.18
CA PHE A 94 -1.69 17.54 0.94
C PHE A 94 -2.62 17.81 2.14
N LYS A 95 -2.87 19.08 2.44
CA LYS A 95 -3.84 19.45 3.48
C LYS A 95 -5.29 19.13 3.09
N ALA A 96 -5.62 19.21 1.81
CA ALA A 96 -6.91 18.79 1.30
C ALA A 96 -7.15 17.29 1.53
N PHE A 97 -6.11 16.45 1.39
CA PHE A 97 -6.20 15.02 1.69
C PHE A 97 -6.56 14.75 3.15
N ASP A 98 -5.97 15.47 4.10
CA ASP A 98 -6.35 15.39 5.51
C ASP A 98 -7.85 15.66 5.71
N GLY A 99 -8.34 16.76 5.12
CA GLY A 99 -9.76 17.14 5.17
C GLY A 99 -10.70 16.12 4.50
N ILE A 100 -10.31 15.52 3.39
CA ILE A 100 -11.11 14.55 2.67
C ILE A 100 -11.14 13.21 3.43
N LEU A 101 -9.97 12.67 3.76
CA LEU A 101 -9.86 11.34 4.35
C LEU A 101 -10.53 11.26 5.72
N SER A 102 -10.46 12.32 6.52
CA SER A 102 -11.12 12.40 7.83
C SER A 102 -12.67 12.44 7.75
N ARG A 103 -13.25 12.69 6.57
CA ARG A 103 -14.70 12.79 6.34
C ARG A 103 -15.29 11.64 5.54
N LEU A 104 -14.47 10.68 5.13
CA LEU A 104 -14.97 9.49 4.43
C LEU A 104 -15.88 8.68 5.36
N ARG A 105 -16.99 8.21 4.81
CA ARG A 105 -17.93 7.38 5.56
C ARG A 105 -17.36 5.98 5.79
N PRO A 106 -17.49 5.41 6.98
CA PRO A 106 -17.15 4.01 7.23
C PRO A 106 -17.85 3.04 6.27
N ASN A 107 -17.24 1.88 6.04
CA ASN A 107 -17.79 0.80 5.21
C ASN A 107 -18.09 1.20 3.74
N THR A 108 -17.39 2.19 3.23
CA THR A 108 -17.49 2.61 1.82
C THR A 108 -16.23 2.20 1.04
N GLN A 109 -16.24 2.48 -0.25
CA GLN A 109 -15.12 2.19 -1.14
C GLN A 109 -14.39 3.46 -1.52
N LEU A 110 -13.05 3.41 -1.45
CA LEU A 110 -12.16 4.48 -1.88
C LEU A 110 -11.32 4.00 -3.05
N GLN A 111 -11.48 4.66 -4.19
CA GLN A 111 -10.67 4.44 -5.39
C GLN A 111 -9.65 5.57 -5.51
N LEU A 112 -8.40 5.23 -5.75
CA LEU A 112 -7.29 6.17 -5.80
C LEU A 112 -6.65 6.20 -7.18
N GLY A 113 -6.50 7.39 -7.73
CA GLY A 113 -5.64 7.62 -8.86
C GLY A 113 -4.16 7.41 -8.52
N ASN A 114 -3.35 7.19 -9.54
CA ASN A 114 -1.90 7.09 -9.40
C ASN A 114 -1.25 8.46 -9.14
N SER A 115 0.08 8.51 -9.10
CA SER A 115 0.89 9.71 -8.88
C SER A 115 0.76 10.26 -7.46
N SER A 116 0.49 11.55 -7.29
CA SER A 116 0.44 12.23 -5.99
C SER A 116 -0.64 11.67 -5.09
N THR A 117 -1.81 11.36 -5.63
CA THR A 117 -2.98 10.85 -4.89
C THR A 117 -2.62 9.65 -4.01
N VAL A 118 -2.17 8.55 -4.61
CA VAL A 118 -1.83 7.35 -3.84
C VAL A 118 -0.65 7.57 -2.90
N ARG A 119 0.28 8.46 -3.25
CA ARG A 119 1.44 8.77 -2.39
C ARG A 119 1.04 9.57 -1.16
N TYR A 120 0.12 10.51 -1.30
CA TYR A 120 -0.38 11.28 -0.16
C TYR A 120 -1.21 10.42 0.77
N VAL A 121 -2.14 9.64 0.23
CA VAL A 121 -3.01 8.77 1.04
C VAL A 121 -2.22 7.79 1.91
N GLN A 122 -1.07 7.29 1.42
CA GLN A 122 -0.19 6.40 2.21
C GLN A 122 0.40 7.04 3.48
N LEU A 123 0.35 8.36 3.60
CA LEU A 123 0.87 9.10 4.75
C LEU A 123 -0.17 9.35 5.84
N PHE A 124 -1.41 8.93 5.63
CA PHE A 124 -2.51 9.08 6.57
C PHE A 124 -2.98 7.72 7.09
N ASP A 125 -3.39 7.67 8.35
CA ASP A 125 -4.15 6.55 8.87
C ASP A 125 -5.57 6.59 8.30
N ILE A 126 -5.94 5.56 7.57
CA ILE A 126 -7.25 5.44 6.94
C ILE A 126 -8.11 4.51 7.77
N ASP A 127 -9.41 4.83 7.88
CA ASP A 127 -10.39 3.96 8.54
C ASP A 127 -10.32 2.54 7.95
N LYS A 128 -10.12 1.55 8.81
CA LYS A 128 -9.94 0.14 8.44
C LYS A 128 -11.17 -0.49 7.79
N SER A 129 -12.34 0.12 7.93
CA SER A 129 -13.58 -0.33 7.29
C SER A 129 -13.66 0.06 5.81
N LEU A 130 -12.82 0.99 5.35
CA LEU A 130 -12.77 1.40 3.96
C LEU A 130 -12.14 0.31 3.09
N LYS A 131 -12.79 0.02 1.96
CA LYS A 131 -12.22 -0.82 0.91
C LYS A 131 -11.42 0.06 -0.05
N VAL A 132 -10.09 0.08 0.10
CA VAL A 132 -9.20 0.97 -0.67
C VAL A 132 -8.56 0.24 -1.84
N PHE A 133 -8.66 0.84 -3.03
CA PHE A 133 -8.11 0.30 -4.27
C PHE A 133 -7.37 1.36 -5.07
N CYS A 134 -6.39 0.91 -5.84
CA CYS A 134 -5.64 1.75 -6.77
C CYS A 134 -5.08 0.89 -7.91
N ASN A 135 -5.09 1.38 -9.13
CA ASN A 135 -4.56 0.69 -10.31
C ASN A 135 -3.02 0.70 -10.30
N ARG A 136 -2.39 -0.12 -9.43
CA ARG A 136 -0.94 -0.13 -9.23
C ARG A 136 -0.18 -1.11 -10.12
N GLY A 137 -0.86 -1.92 -10.94
CA GLY A 137 -0.21 -2.91 -11.80
C GLY A 137 0.82 -2.29 -12.75
N THR A 138 0.38 -1.35 -13.57
CA THR A 138 1.22 -0.58 -14.50
C THR A 138 1.50 0.84 -14.00
N SER A 139 0.73 1.31 -13.01
CA SER A 139 0.82 2.66 -12.44
C SER A 139 0.54 3.78 -13.46
N GLY A 140 -0.27 3.49 -14.50
CA GLY A 140 -0.74 4.47 -15.47
C GLY A 140 -1.71 5.48 -14.85
N ILE A 141 -1.94 6.57 -15.55
CA ILE A 141 -2.92 7.60 -15.16
C ILE A 141 -4.24 7.46 -15.91
N ASP A 142 -4.31 6.57 -16.85
CA ASP A 142 -5.50 6.15 -17.59
C ASP A 142 -6.30 5.08 -16.81
N GLY A 143 -7.58 4.96 -17.10
CA GLY A 143 -8.47 3.92 -16.57
C GLY A 143 -8.87 4.05 -15.10
N SER A 144 -8.48 5.11 -14.39
CA SER A 144 -8.82 5.27 -12.97
C SER A 144 -10.30 5.57 -12.75
N THR A 145 -10.90 6.40 -13.61
CA THR A 145 -12.31 6.79 -13.55
C THR A 145 -13.20 5.61 -13.94
N SER A 146 -12.93 4.98 -15.08
CA SER A 146 -13.64 3.79 -15.55
C SER A 146 -13.61 2.65 -14.53
N THR A 147 -12.46 2.41 -13.90
CA THR A 147 -12.32 1.42 -12.83
C THR A 147 -13.18 1.77 -11.61
N ALA A 148 -13.20 3.03 -11.20
CA ALA A 148 -14.00 3.47 -10.07
C ALA A 148 -15.50 3.32 -10.33
N VAL A 149 -15.96 3.70 -11.52
CA VAL A 149 -17.36 3.53 -11.94
C VAL A 149 -17.73 2.06 -11.98
N GLY A 150 -16.94 1.22 -12.64
CA GLY A 150 -17.17 -0.23 -12.68
C GLY A 150 -17.16 -0.88 -11.30
N ALA A 151 -16.28 -0.45 -10.41
CA ALA A 151 -16.23 -0.93 -9.04
C ALA A 151 -17.44 -0.50 -8.21
N ALA A 152 -17.94 0.73 -8.40
CA ALA A 152 -19.15 1.22 -7.75
C ALA A 152 -20.36 0.40 -8.16
N VAL A 153 -20.54 0.16 -9.47
CA VAL A 153 -21.63 -0.65 -10.01
C VAL A 153 -21.54 -2.09 -9.52
N GLY A 154 -20.35 -2.70 -9.59
CA GLY A 154 -20.17 -4.10 -9.22
C GLY A 154 -20.29 -4.38 -7.72
N SER A 155 -19.84 -3.46 -6.87
CA SER A 155 -19.90 -3.62 -5.41
C SER A 155 -21.19 -3.11 -4.77
N GLN A 156 -21.93 -2.23 -5.45
CA GLN A 156 -23.08 -1.48 -4.93
C GLN A 156 -22.76 -0.70 -3.64
N LEU A 157 -21.49 -0.41 -3.40
CA LEU A 157 -21.06 0.41 -2.26
C LEU A 157 -20.91 1.87 -2.69
N PRO A 158 -21.25 2.81 -1.80
CA PRO A 158 -20.89 4.20 -2.03
C PRO A 158 -19.38 4.29 -2.28
N THR A 159 -19.00 4.86 -3.41
CA THR A 159 -17.61 4.89 -3.88
C THR A 159 -17.14 6.33 -4.02
N THR A 160 -16.02 6.64 -3.42
CA THR A 160 -15.31 7.91 -3.58
C THR A 160 -14.10 7.68 -4.46
N LEU A 161 -13.97 8.45 -5.54
CA LEU A 161 -12.74 8.50 -6.36
C LEU A 161 -11.97 9.77 -6.02
N ILE A 162 -10.68 9.62 -5.71
CA ILE A 162 -9.74 10.73 -5.63
C ILE A 162 -8.73 10.53 -6.77
N THR A 163 -8.67 11.47 -7.67
CA THR A 163 -7.79 11.39 -8.85
C THR A 163 -7.23 12.77 -9.21
N GLY A 164 -6.15 12.79 -9.99
CA GLY A 164 -5.62 14.03 -10.57
C GLY A 164 -6.40 14.46 -11.81
N ASP A 165 -6.30 15.72 -12.14
CA ASP A 165 -6.93 16.34 -13.31
C ASP A 165 -6.57 15.63 -14.62
N LEU A 166 -5.29 15.43 -14.90
CA LEU A 166 -4.83 14.71 -16.09
C LEU A 166 -5.39 13.29 -16.16
N SER A 167 -5.36 12.56 -15.03
CA SER A 167 -5.92 11.20 -14.99
C SER A 167 -7.41 11.18 -15.27
N PHE A 168 -8.15 12.18 -14.81
CA PHE A 168 -9.57 12.34 -15.10
C PHE A 168 -9.80 12.60 -16.59
N PHE A 169 -9.06 13.54 -17.20
CA PHE A 169 -9.20 13.85 -18.62
C PHE A 169 -8.81 12.69 -19.54
N TYR A 170 -7.80 11.90 -19.18
CA TYR A 170 -7.42 10.71 -19.94
C TYR A 170 -8.47 9.60 -19.92
N ASP A 171 -9.39 9.63 -18.97
CA ASP A 171 -10.40 8.57 -18.75
C ASP A 171 -11.82 9.15 -18.59
N SER A 172 -12.07 10.29 -19.23
CA SER A 172 -13.37 10.97 -19.16
C SER A 172 -14.52 10.17 -19.79
N ASN A 173 -14.20 9.19 -20.64
CA ASN A 173 -15.17 8.28 -21.25
C ASN A 173 -15.76 7.26 -20.23
N GLY A 174 -15.24 7.20 -19.04
CA GLY A 174 -15.70 6.30 -17.98
C GLY A 174 -16.94 6.79 -17.22
N LEU A 175 -17.50 7.96 -17.58
CA LEU A 175 -18.66 8.56 -16.92
C LEU A 175 -19.96 8.21 -17.63
#